data_eba0cad4c1acbf0d18e340eaa4169ff7
#
_entry.id   eba0cad4c1acbf0d18e340eaa4169ff7
#
_cell.length_a   1.000
_cell.length_b   1.000
_cell.length_c   1.000
_cell.angle_alpha   90.00
_cell.angle_beta   90.00
_cell.angle_gamma   90.00
#
_symmetry.space_group_name_H-M   'P 1'
#
loop_
_entity.id
_entity.type
_entity.pdbx_description
1 polymer ?
#
loop_
_entity_poly.entity_id
_entity_poly.type
_entity_poly.pdbx_seq_one_letter_code
_entity_poly.pdbx_strand_id
1 'polypeptide(L)'
;MRALVIASILALSTASVAAPAAIDVKQLDRDRVVAAANEYLKEEPITVTASRSPRSAGGPHDFYSEGDYWWPDPKNPDGPYIQKDGQTNPDNFVAHRHAMVRMSRQVATLTAAYRITGDEKYARHAIKHLRAWFVDEPMRMNPNLQYAQAIKGITTGRGIGVIDTLHLIEPARAAQVLAQANVLKGDELAGVEKWFADYVTWMTTSKNGLDEMNAENNHGTCWVLQVAAFASFTGDEEKLAMCRKRYKEVLLPKQMAEDGSFPRELKRTKPYGYSLFNADAMAGVCWILSTPGDDLWKFETPDGKSLCKGVAWIAPFIADKSKWPYKPDVMFFEFWPVRSPVLLFGGIKCDRPEWLETWRNLDAAPTNEEVLRNLPIREPVLWLE
;
A
#
# COMPACT_ATOMS: atom_id res chain seq x y z
N MET A 1 -57.71 52.29 -26.57
CA MET A 1 -56.33 51.82 -26.80
C MET A 1 -55.97 50.88 -25.65
N ARG A 2 -55.91 49.60 -25.90
CA ARG A 2 -55.45 48.56 -24.92
C ARG A 2 -54.02 48.18 -25.33
N ALA A 3 -53.07 48.41 -24.42
CA ALA A 3 -51.70 48.02 -24.63
C ALA A 3 -51.55 46.57 -24.24
N LEU A 4 -51.01 45.77 -25.17
CA LEU A 4 -50.65 44.35 -24.98
C LEU A 4 -49.23 44.30 -24.41
N VAL A 5 -49.09 43.77 -23.19
CA VAL A 5 -47.76 43.51 -22.59
C VAL A 5 -47.41 42.07 -22.95
N ILE A 6 -46.38 41.88 -23.78
CA ILE A 6 -45.80 40.57 -24.11
C ILE A 6 -44.72 40.28 -23.06
N ALA A 7 -44.97 39.30 -22.18
CA ALA A 7 -43.99 38.78 -21.25
C ALA A 7 -43.16 37.70 -21.96
N SER A 8 -41.88 37.97 -22.22
CA SER A 8 -40.94 36.99 -22.72
C SER A 8 -40.43 36.10 -21.57
N ILE A 9 -40.78 34.84 -21.59
CA ILE A 9 -40.26 33.82 -20.67
C ILE A 9 -38.89 33.36 -21.23
N LEU A 10 -37.80 33.75 -20.55
CA LEU A 10 -36.48 33.16 -20.79
C LEU A 10 -36.48 31.75 -20.14
N ALA A 11 -36.47 30.71 -20.96
CA ALA A 11 -36.18 29.34 -20.50
C ALA A 11 -34.68 29.20 -20.24
N LEU A 12 -34.29 29.19 -18.97
CA LEU A 12 -32.94 28.73 -18.58
C LEU A 12 -32.88 27.22 -18.78
N SER A 13 -32.14 26.80 -19.81
CA SER A 13 -31.75 25.40 -19.95
C SER A 13 -30.66 25.09 -18.93
N THR A 14 -31.03 24.40 -17.85
CA THR A 14 -30.06 23.77 -16.94
C THR A 14 -29.43 22.60 -17.69
N ALA A 15 -28.22 22.80 -18.18
CA ALA A 15 -27.41 21.67 -18.65
C ALA A 15 -27.20 20.72 -17.47
N SER A 16 -27.83 19.56 -17.51
CA SER A 16 -27.57 18.45 -16.60
C SER A 16 -26.11 18.05 -16.81
N VAL A 17 -25.23 18.39 -15.89
CA VAL A 17 -23.90 17.81 -15.83
C VAL A 17 -24.10 16.34 -15.50
N ALA A 18 -23.89 15.48 -16.49
CA ALA A 18 -23.91 14.04 -16.29
C ALA A 18 -22.95 13.69 -15.15
N ALA A 19 -23.40 12.91 -14.18
CA ALA A 19 -22.53 12.37 -13.15
C ALA A 19 -21.32 11.69 -13.82
N PRO A 20 -20.09 11.91 -13.35
CA PRO A 20 -18.92 11.30 -13.94
C PRO A 20 -19.11 9.78 -13.97
N ALA A 21 -18.91 9.18 -15.14
CA ALA A 21 -19.04 7.74 -15.32
C ALA A 21 -18.10 7.04 -14.31
N ALA A 22 -18.66 6.14 -13.50
CA ALA A 22 -17.88 5.33 -12.57
C ALA A 22 -16.74 4.64 -13.35
N ILE A 23 -15.52 4.69 -12.82
CA ILE A 23 -14.37 4.05 -13.47
C ILE A 23 -14.51 2.53 -13.41
N ASP A 24 -14.62 1.89 -14.57
CA ASP A 24 -14.62 0.42 -14.68
C ASP A 24 -13.16 -0.07 -14.80
N VAL A 25 -12.56 -0.34 -13.64
CA VAL A 25 -11.17 -0.84 -13.58
C VAL A 25 -11.03 -2.26 -14.14
N LYS A 26 -12.11 -3.08 -14.13
CA LYS A 26 -12.07 -4.44 -14.69
C LYS A 26 -11.93 -4.38 -16.20
N GLN A 27 -12.66 -3.47 -16.84
CA GLN A 27 -12.53 -3.26 -18.29
C GLN A 27 -11.21 -2.57 -18.64
N LEU A 28 -10.83 -1.53 -17.90
CA LEU A 28 -9.63 -0.73 -18.14
C LEU A 28 -8.34 -1.57 -18.07
N ASP A 29 -8.24 -2.44 -17.07
CA ASP A 29 -7.02 -3.21 -16.78
C ASP A 29 -7.05 -4.65 -17.28
N ARG A 30 -8.13 -5.07 -17.99
CA ARG A 30 -8.34 -6.45 -18.42
C ARG A 30 -7.14 -7.06 -19.13
N ASP A 31 -6.65 -6.40 -20.18
CA ASP A 31 -5.60 -6.96 -21.03
C ASP A 31 -4.26 -7.02 -20.27
N ARG A 32 -3.93 -5.98 -19.52
CA ARG A 32 -2.74 -5.93 -18.68
C ARG A 32 -2.73 -7.07 -17.63
N VAL A 33 -3.84 -7.19 -16.91
CA VAL A 33 -3.97 -8.17 -15.81
C VAL A 33 -3.95 -9.59 -16.34
N VAL A 34 -4.72 -9.89 -17.40
CA VAL A 34 -4.77 -11.25 -17.96
C VAL A 34 -3.44 -11.65 -18.60
N ALA A 35 -2.77 -10.73 -19.30
CA ALA A 35 -1.44 -11.00 -19.86
C ALA A 35 -0.43 -11.33 -18.76
N ALA A 36 -0.34 -10.50 -17.72
CA ALA A 36 0.56 -10.73 -16.61
C ALA A 36 0.23 -12.02 -15.84
N ALA A 37 -1.05 -12.30 -15.58
CA ALA A 37 -1.50 -13.52 -14.93
C ALA A 37 -1.11 -14.79 -15.70
N ASN A 38 -1.17 -14.77 -17.03
CA ASN A 38 -0.75 -15.90 -17.87
C ASN A 38 0.76 -16.19 -17.73
N GLU A 39 1.59 -15.18 -17.57
CA GLU A 39 3.01 -15.38 -17.26
C GLU A 39 3.19 -15.95 -15.85
N TYR A 40 2.47 -15.43 -14.86
CA TYR A 40 2.56 -15.92 -13.48
C TYR A 40 2.08 -17.36 -13.29
N LEU A 41 1.18 -17.88 -14.14
CA LEU A 41 0.82 -19.31 -14.13
C LEU A 41 2.01 -20.26 -14.38
N LYS A 42 3.09 -19.77 -14.96
CA LYS A 42 4.31 -20.53 -15.25
C LYS A 42 5.32 -20.53 -14.09
N GLU A 43 5.05 -19.74 -13.05
CA GLU A 43 5.99 -19.47 -11.99
C GLU A 43 5.61 -20.19 -10.69
N GLU A 44 6.60 -20.88 -10.10
CA GLU A 44 6.44 -21.58 -8.82
C GLU A 44 6.67 -20.63 -7.63
N PRO A 45 6.07 -20.94 -6.46
CA PRO A 45 6.31 -20.18 -5.24
C PRO A 45 7.78 -20.17 -4.85
N ILE A 46 8.29 -18.99 -4.50
CA ILE A 46 9.57 -18.78 -3.84
C ILE A 46 9.29 -18.06 -2.53
N THR A 47 9.75 -18.60 -1.41
CA THR A 47 9.53 -18.04 -0.07
C THR A 47 10.85 -17.63 0.58
N VAL A 48 10.81 -17.17 1.83
CA VAL A 48 12.00 -16.81 2.61
C VAL A 48 12.97 -17.99 2.78
N THR A 49 12.48 -19.23 2.70
CA THR A 49 13.30 -20.42 2.87
C THR A 49 14.24 -20.72 1.70
N ALA A 50 14.02 -20.05 0.54
CA ALA A 50 14.84 -20.25 -0.66
C ALA A 50 16.22 -19.58 -0.60
N SER A 51 16.43 -18.65 0.33
CA SER A 51 17.67 -17.87 0.43
C SER A 51 17.98 -17.58 1.90
N ARG A 52 19.27 -17.43 2.23
CA ARG A 52 19.70 -17.07 3.58
C ARG A 52 20.89 -16.09 3.54
N SER A 53 20.81 -15.05 4.34
CA SER A 53 21.96 -14.19 4.59
C SER A 53 22.83 -14.78 5.70
N PRO A 54 24.17 -14.84 5.55
CA PRO A 54 25.07 -15.22 6.64
C PRO A 54 25.05 -14.20 7.81
N ARG A 55 24.53 -13.00 7.57
CA ARG A 55 24.39 -11.94 8.59
C ARG A 55 23.09 -12.04 9.38
N SER A 56 22.15 -12.92 8.97
CA SER A 56 20.88 -13.09 9.67
C SER A 56 21.05 -13.83 10.99
N ALA A 57 20.51 -13.27 12.08
CA ALA A 57 20.42 -13.94 13.36
C ALA A 57 19.19 -14.87 13.48
N GLY A 58 18.27 -14.83 12.50
CA GLY A 58 17.06 -15.66 12.47
C GLY A 58 17.29 -17.05 11.89
N GLY A 59 16.25 -17.90 12.01
CA GLY A 59 16.18 -19.23 11.41
C GLY A 59 15.79 -19.21 9.92
N PRO A 60 15.63 -20.40 9.28
CA PRO A 60 15.33 -20.50 7.85
C PRO A 60 13.95 -19.98 7.46
N HIS A 61 13.01 -19.90 8.39
CA HIS A 61 11.65 -19.40 8.17
C HIS A 61 11.47 -17.93 8.57
N ASP A 62 12.52 -17.28 9.10
CA ASP A 62 12.43 -15.90 9.52
C ASP A 62 12.74 -14.96 8.36
N PHE A 63 11.88 -13.96 8.18
CA PHE A 63 12.17 -12.88 7.26
C PHE A 63 13.37 -12.08 7.76
N TYR A 64 14.30 -11.80 6.87
CA TYR A 64 15.48 -10.99 7.12
C TYR A 64 15.64 -9.93 6.03
N SER A 65 15.92 -8.72 6.44
CA SER A 65 16.37 -7.64 5.55
C SER A 65 17.39 -6.75 6.26
N GLU A 66 18.08 -5.94 5.49
CA GLU A 66 19.05 -4.98 6.00
C GLU A 66 18.56 -3.56 5.77
N GLY A 67 18.97 -2.65 6.65
CA GLY A 67 18.57 -1.24 6.54
C GLY A 67 19.13 -0.63 5.25
N ASP A 68 18.25 -0.17 4.35
CA ASP A 68 18.61 0.23 3.00
C ASP A 68 19.66 1.33 2.92
N TYR A 69 19.61 2.27 3.84
CA TYR A 69 20.48 3.45 3.87
C TYR A 69 21.70 3.31 4.78
N TRP A 70 22.07 2.05 5.12
CA TRP A 70 23.20 1.77 5.97
C TRP A 70 24.36 1.19 5.17
N TRP A 71 25.54 1.79 5.31
CA TRP A 71 26.72 1.57 4.51
C TRP A 71 27.92 1.22 5.39
N PRO A 72 28.89 0.44 4.88
CA PRO A 72 30.19 0.31 5.55
C PRO A 72 30.78 1.69 5.83
N ASP A 73 31.35 1.88 7.02
CA ASP A 73 32.12 3.08 7.34
C ASP A 73 33.50 2.99 6.62
N PRO A 74 33.83 3.91 5.70
CA PRO A 74 35.12 3.91 5.02
C PRO A 74 36.32 4.01 5.96
N LYS A 75 36.12 4.55 7.18
CA LYS A 75 37.17 4.68 8.19
C LYS A 75 37.30 3.43 9.09
N ASN A 76 36.26 2.59 9.12
CA ASN A 76 36.23 1.35 9.90
C ASN A 76 35.36 0.29 9.19
N PRO A 77 35.84 -0.31 8.06
CA PRO A 77 35.02 -1.19 7.22
C PRO A 77 34.47 -2.44 7.92
N ASP A 78 35.15 -2.92 8.95
CA ASP A 78 34.74 -4.08 9.75
C ASP A 78 33.81 -3.72 10.89
N GLY A 79 33.67 -2.43 11.21
CA GLY A 79 32.88 -1.89 12.30
C GLY A 79 31.38 -1.77 11.97
N PRO A 80 30.65 -1.06 12.84
CA PRO A 80 29.26 -0.74 12.62
C PRO A 80 29.05 0.09 11.35
N TYR A 81 27.94 -0.16 10.65
CA TYR A 81 27.54 0.62 9.48
C TYR A 81 27.11 2.04 9.85
N ILE A 82 27.27 2.98 8.92
CA ILE A 82 26.85 4.39 9.02
C ILE A 82 25.65 4.69 8.13
N GLN A 83 24.81 5.62 8.54
CA GLN A 83 23.59 5.99 7.79
C GLN A 83 23.90 7.04 6.70
N LYS A 84 23.32 6.83 5.51
CA LYS A 84 23.26 7.79 4.41
C LYS A 84 21.80 7.89 3.93
N ASP A 85 21.01 8.77 4.53
CA ASP A 85 19.57 8.85 4.27
C ASP A 85 19.24 8.98 2.78
N GLY A 86 18.28 8.17 2.32
CA GLY A 86 17.81 8.11 0.94
C GLY A 86 18.74 7.44 -0.05
N GLN A 87 19.97 7.05 0.33
CA GLN A 87 20.93 6.38 -0.54
C GLN A 87 20.92 4.87 -0.28
N THR A 88 20.32 4.12 -1.19
CA THR A 88 20.21 2.66 -1.08
C THR A 88 21.56 2.00 -1.26
N ASN A 89 21.95 1.12 -0.32
CA ASN A 89 23.14 0.31 -0.41
C ASN A 89 22.87 -0.94 -1.28
N PRO A 90 23.53 -1.10 -2.44
CA PRO A 90 23.29 -2.22 -3.35
C PRO A 90 23.80 -3.57 -2.81
N ASP A 91 24.69 -3.57 -1.81
CA ASP A 91 25.28 -4.80 -1.24
C ASP A 91 24.43 -5.42 -0.13
N ASN A 92 23.28 -4.81 0.18
CA ASN A 92 22.36 -5.34 1.18
C ASN A 92 21.69 -6.64 0.70
N PHE A 93 21.40 -7.53 1.65
CA PHE A 93 20.59 -8.71 1.37
C PHE A 93 19.14 -8.31 1.09
N VAL A 94 18.66 -8.58 -0.12
CA VAL A 94 17.34 -8.19 -0.61
C VAL A 94 16.46 -9.38 -1.04
N ALA A 95 16.99 -10.61 -1.01
CA ALA A 95 16.30 -11.78 -1.57
C ALA A 95 14.94 -12.07 -0.93
N HIS A 96 14.79 -11.92 0.39
CA HIS A 96 13.48 -12.12 1.06
C HIS A 96 12.47 -11.04 0.67
N ARG A 97 12.91 -9.79 0.56
CA ARG A 97 12.05 -8.69 0.09
C ARG A 97 11.62 -8.91 -1.35
N HIS A 98 12.52 -9.28 -2.24
CA HIS A 98 12.21 -9.58 -3.64
C HIS A 98 11.21 -10.75 -3.74
N ALA A 99 11.40 -11.82 -2.97
CA ALA A 99 10.47 -12.94 -2.94
C ALA A 99 9.07 -12.50 -2.45
N MET A 100 8.98 -11.67 -1.43
CA MET A 100 7.71 -11.15 -0.91
C MET A 100 7.00 -10.22 -1.90
N VAL A 101 7.71 -9.26 -2.49
CA VAL A 101 7.14 -8.37 -3.52
C VAL A 101 6.67 -9.16 -4.73
N ARG A 102 7.46 -10.16 -5.16
CA ARG A 102 7.09 -11.06 -6.26
C ARG A 102 5.80 -11.82 -5.94
N MET A 103 5.72 -12.49 -4.79
CA MET A 103 4.54 -13.24 -4.34
C MET A 103 3.32 -12.33 -4.25
N SER A 104 3.46 -11.15 -3.64
CA SER A 104 2.38 -10.19 -3.52
C SER A 104 1.80 -9.80 -4.89
N ARG A 105 2.66 -9.49 -5.87
CA ARG A 105 2.24 -9.19 -7.24
C ARG A 105 1.54 -10.38 -7.90
N GLN A 106 2.10 -11.59 -7.78
CA GLN A 106 1.53 -12.80 -8.35
C GLN A 106 0.14 -13.07 -7.79
N VAL A 107 -0.02 -13.10 -6.46
CA VAL A 107 -1.30 -13.38 -5.81
C VAL A 107 -2.34 -12.31 -6.16
N ALA A 108 -1.96 -11.02 -6.12
CA ALA A 108 -2.88 -9.93 -6.46
C ALA A 108 -3.34 -10.00 -7.92
N THR A 109 -2.41 -10.10 -8.87
CA THR A 109 -2.73 -10.13 -10.31
C THR A 109 -3.49 -11.40 -10.71
N LEU A 110 -3.13 -12.57 -10.18
CA LEU A 110 -3.87 -13.83 -10.43
C LEU A 110 -5.30 -13.74 -9.89
N THR A 111 -5.50 -13.19 -8.69
CA THR A 111 -6.84 -13.01 -8.13
C THR A 111 -7.65 -11.96 -8.92
N ALA A 112 -7.02 -10.88 -9.38
CA ALA A 112 -7.65 -9.90 -10.26
C ALA A 112 -8.06 -10.53 -11.60
N ALA A 113 -7.21 -11.38 -12.21
CA ALA A 113 -7.55 -12.13 -13.43
C ALA A 113 -8.75 -13.07 -13.20
N TYR A 114 -8.81 -13.75 -12.06
CA TYR A 114 -9.98 -14.54 -11.68
C TYR A 114 -11.25 -13.66 -11.59
N ARG A 115 -11.19 -12.49 -10.93
CA ARG A 115 -12.34 -11.56 -10.86
C ARG A 115 -12.82 -11.05 -12.23
N ILE A 116 -11.89 -10.90 -13.17
CA ILE A 116 -12.18 -10.41 -14.53
C ILE A 116 -12.76 -11.52 -15.40
N THR A 117 -12.23 -12.75 -15.32
CA THR A 117 -12.50 -13.81 -16.30
C THR A 117 -13.43 -14.91 -15.78
N GLY A 118 -13.49 -15.11 -14.45
CA GLY A 118 -14.13 -16.27 -13.81
C GLY A 118 -13.34 -17.58 -13.95
N ASP A 119 -12.15 -17.58 -14.58
CA ASP A 119 -11.36 -18.81 -14.79
C ASP A 119 -10.61 -19.21 -13.52
N GLU A 120 -11.04 -20.30 -12.92
CA GLU A 120 -10.51 -20.82 -11.65
C GLU A 120 -9.00 -21.17 -11.68
N LYS A 121 -8.40 -21.38 -12.86
CA LYS A 121 -6.96 -21.64 -12.94
C LYS A 121 -6.13 -20.56 -12.27
N TYR A 122 -6.54 -19.28 -12.41
CA TYR A 122 -5.87 -18.16 -11.76
C TYR A 122 -6.03 -18.20 -10.25
N ALA A 123 -7.26 -18.44 -9.77
CA ALA A 123 -7.53 -18.56 -8.33
C ALA A 123 -6.74 -19.70 -7.68
N ARG A 124 -6.72 -20.89 -8.32
CA ARG A 124 -5.96 -22.05 -7.81
C ARG A 124 -4.46 -21.76 -7.73
N HIS A 125 -3.92 -21.04 -8.71
CA HIS A 125 -2.49 -20.69 -8.69
C HIS A 125 -2.18 -19.63 -7.63
N ALA A 126 -3.06 -18.65 -7.42
CA ALA A 126 -2.94 -17.69 -6.32
C ALA A 126 -2.96 -18.41 -4.95
N ILE A 127 -3.87 -19.37 -4.75
CA ILE A 127 -3.96 -20.19 -3.52
C ILE A 127 -2.66 -20.99 -3.31
N LYS A 128 -2.05 -21.54 -4.37
CA LYS A 128 -0.76 -22.23 -4.28
C LYS A 128 0.33 -21.35 -3.66
N HIS A 129 0.42 -20.08 -4.07
CA HIS A 129 1.35 -19.11 -3.50
C HIS A 129 1.01 -18.76 -2.04
N LEU A 130 -0.28 -18.55 -1.72
CA LEU A 130 -0.72 -18.27 -0.35
C LEU A 130 -0.38 -19.45 0.59
N ARG A 131 -0.63 -20.69 0.15
CA ARG A 131 -0.26 -21.87 0.95
C ARG A 131 1.23 -21.96 1.21
N ALA A 132 2.05 -21.78 0.18
CA ALA A 132 3.50 -21.87 0.31
C ALA A 132 4.06 -20.84 1.31
N TRP A 133 3.49 -19.64 1.33
CA TRP A 133 3.98 -18.57 2.21
C TRP A 133 3.44 -18.62 3.62
N PHE A 134 2.22 -19.15 3.83
CA PHE A 134 1.51 -19.00 5.09
C PHE A 134 1.10 -20.30 5.76
N VAL A 135 1.06 -21.43 5.02
CA VAL A 135 0.52 -22.69 5.52
C VAL A 135 1.53 -23.83 5.48
N ASP A 136 2.15 -24.08 4.34
CA ASP A 136 2.96 -25.28 4.09
C ASP A 136 4.27 -25.25 4.91
N GLU A 137 4.39 -26.11 5.92
CA GLU A 137 5.48 -26.09 6.91
C GLU A 137 6.90 -26.00 6.35
N PRO A 138 7.26 -26.69 5.26
CA PRO A 138 8.62 -26.60 4.72
C PRO A 138 8.97 -25.23 4.12
N MET A 139 7.96 -24.40 3.77
CA MET A 139 8.13 -23.18 3.01
C MET A 139 7.64 -21.91 3.72
N ARG A 140 6.70 -22.06 4.65
CA ARG A 140 6.02 -20.91 5.26
C ARG A 140 6.97 -19.98 5.98
N MET A 141 6.68 -18.69 5.91
CA MET A 141 7.33 -17.66 6.71
C MET A 141 6.77 -17.67 8.14
N ASN A 142 7.62 -17.42 9.15
CA ASN A 142 7.16 -17.15 10.51
C ASN A 142 6.40 -15.82 10.57
N PRO A 143 5.29 -15.75 11.35
CA PRO A 143 4.45 -14.53 11.43
C PRO A 143 5.09 -13.46 12.33
N ASN A 144 6.29 -13.02 11.96
CA ASN A 144 7.00 -11.93 12.65
C ASN A 144 8.04 -11.27 11.75
N LEU A 145 8.47 -10.07 12.10
CA LEU A 145 9.56 -9.31 11.46
C LEU A 145 10.68 -8.99 12.44
N GLN A 146 11.02 -9.97 13.30
CA GLN A 146 12.02 -9.79 14.35
C GLN A 146 13.39 -9.36 13.80
N TYR A 147 13.74 -9.82 12.59
CA TYR A 147 15.06 -9.62 11.99
C TYR A 147 15.04 -8.70 10.76
N ALA A 148 13.98 -7.90 10.62
CA ALA A 148 13.86 -6.97 9.50
C ALA A 148 14.68 -5.69 9.73
N GLN A 149 15.24 -5.18 8.65
CA GLN A 149 16.09 -4.00 8.60
C GLN A 149 17.22 -3.99 9.65
N ALA A 150 17.91 -5.13 9.77
CA ALA A 150 19.09 -5.26 10.59
C ALA A 150 20.20 -4.29 10.14
N ILE A 151 21.09 -3.92 11.06
CA ILE A 151 22.21 -3.04 10.79
C ILE A 151 23.46 -3.68 11.39
N LYS A 152 24.46 -3.99 10.52
CA LYS A 152 25.72 -4.60 10.95
C LYS A 152 26.34 -3.81 12.11
N GLY A 153 26.63 -4.50 13.20
CA GLY A 153 27.27 -3.92 14.40
C GLY A 153 26.37 -3.08 15.29
N ILE A 154 25.05 -2.92 14.96
CA ILE A 154 24.12 -2.09 15.73
C ILE A 154 22.91 -2.90 16.21
N THR A 155 22.20 -3.60 15.31
CA THR A 155 20.99 -4.36 15.67
C THR A 155 20.73 -5.51 14.71
N THR A 156 20.17 -6.60 15.23
CA THR A 156 19.76 -7.77 14.43
C THR A 156 18.41 -7.62 13.77
N GLY A 157 17.65 -6.55 14.07
CA GLY A 157 16.36 -6.17 13.56
C GLY A 157 15.81 -5.01 14.38
N ARG A 158 14.81 -4.28 13.84
CA ARG A 158 14.28 -3.05 14.47
C ARG A 158 12.85 -2.76 14.05
N GLY A 159 12.15 -1.92 14.81
CA GLY A 159 10.74 -1.58 14.59
C GLY A 159 10.43 -1.10 13.19
N ILE A 160 11.20 -0.15 12.64
CA ILE A 160 10.96 0.36 11.29
C ILE A 160 11.11 -0.69 10.18
N GLY A 161 11.61 -1.88 10.50
CA GLY A 161 11.63 -3.02 9.57
C GLY A 161 10.26 -3.63 9.31
N VAL A 162 9.27 -3.38 10.17
CA VAL A 162 7.89 -3.89 10.01
C VAL A 162 7.25 -3.39 8.71
N ILE A 163 7.70 -2.24 8.19
CA ILE A 163 7.25 -1.71 6.89
C ILE A 163 7.52 -2.67 5.71
N ASP A 164 8.50 -3.57 5.82
CA ASP A 164 8.84 -4.49 4.73
C ASP A 164 7.68 -5.45 4.37
N THR A 165 6.73 -5.69 5.29
CA THR A 165 5.52 -6.48 5.03
C THR A 165 4.32 -5.67 4.52
N LEU A 166 4.50 -4.41 4.19
CA LEU A 166 3.45 -3.60 3.56
C LEU A 166 2.87 -4.26 2.29
N HIS A 167 3.70 -5.04 1.59
CA HIS A 167 3.29 -5.77 0.40
C HIS A 167 2.25 -6.88 0.67
N LEU A 168 2.11 -7.35 1.92
CA LEU A 168 1.14 -8.38 2.29
C LEU A 168 -0.31 -7.90 2.35
N ILE A 169 -0.56 -6.59 2.24
CA ILE A 169 -1.93 -6.05 2.22
C ILE A 169 -2.73 -6.55 1.01
N GLU A 170 -2.10 -6.64 -0.16
CA GLU A 170 -2.77 -7.19 -1.36
C GLU A 170 -2.99 -8.70 -1.29
N PRO A 171 -2.02 -9.55 -0.84
CA PRO A 171 -2.29 -10.95 -0.52
C PRO A 171 -3.44 -11.18 0.47
N ALA A 172 -3.54 -10.37 1.55
CA ALA A 172 -4.65 -10.46 2.48
C ALA A 172 -5.98 -10.09 1.80
N ARG A 173 -6.02 -9.02 1.01
CA ARG A 173 -7.20 -8.64 0.23
C ARG A 173 -7.57 -9.69 -0.82
N ALA A 174 -6.59 -10.27 -1.50
CA ALA A 174 -6.80 -11.36 -2.46
C ALA A 174 -7.37 -12.61 -1.78
N ALA A 175 -6.83 -13.01 -0.63
CA ALA A 175 -7.35 -14.13 0.16
C ALA A 175 -8.81 -13.88 0.59
N GLN A 176 -9.15 -12.67 1.03
CA GLN A 176 -10.53 -12.27 1.35
C GLN A 176 -11.45 -12.41 0.12
N VAL A 177 -11.04 -11.94 -1.04
CA VAL A 177 -11.80 -12.05 -2.31
C VAL A 177 -12.01 -13.52 -2.69
N LEU A 178 -10.98 -14.36 -2.60
CA LEU A 178 -11.06 -15.78 -2.91
C LEU A 178 -11.93 -16.57 -1.90
N ALA A 179 -11.91 -16.17 -0.62
CA ALA A 179 -12.78 -16.73 0.40
C ALA A 179 -14.25 -16.36 0.17
N GLN A 180 -14.55 -15.10 -0.13
CA GLN A 180 -15.90 -14.63 -0.49
C GLN A 180 -16.47 -15.33 -1.72
N ALA A 181 -15.60 -15.68 -2.69
CA ALA A 181 -15.96 -16.45 -3.86
C ALA A 181 -16.07 -17.97 -3.59
N ASN A 182 -15.84 -18.44 -2.35
CA ASN A 182 -15.83 -19.83 -1.94
C ASN A 182 -14.82 -20.72 -2.70
N VAL A 183 -13.71 -20.12 -3.17
CA VAL A 183 -12.61 -20.85 -3.84
C VAL A 183 -11.50 -21.18 -2.84
N LEU A 184 -11.08 -20.21 -2.01
CA LEU A 184 -10.23 -20.45 -0.83
C LEU A 184 -11.12 -20.80 0.35
N LYS A 185 -10.99 -22.01 0.91
CA LYS A 185 -11.88 -22.54 1.95
C LYS A 185 -11.25 -23.67 2.76
N GLY A 186 -11.96 -24.14 3.80
CA GLY A 186 -11.53 -25.24 4.66
C GLY A 186 -10.18 -24.97 5.33
N ASP A 187 -9.34 -25.98 5.42
CA ASP A 187 -8.04 -25.90 6.11
C ASP A 187 -7.07 -24.90 5.45
N GLU A 188 -7.19 -24.69 4.14
CA GLU A 188 -6.36 -23.71 3.43
C GLU A 188 -6.70 -22.28 3.87
N LEU A 189 -7.99 -21.95 3.94
CA LEU A 189 -8.44 -20.64 4.45
C LEU A 189 -8.06 -20.49 5.91
N ALA A 190 -8.38 -21.47 6.75
CA ALA A 190 -8.08 -21.43 8.17
C ALA A 190 -6.56 -21.25 8.46
N GLY A 191 -5.71 -21.90 7.66
CA GLY A 191 -4.26 -21.75 7.77
C GLY A 191 -3.77 -20.34 7.42
N VAL A 192 -4.28 -19.75 6.35
CA VAL A 192 -3.94 -18.38 5.94
C VAL A 192 -4.47 -17.35 6.96
N GLU A 193 -5.73 -17.49 7.40
CA GLU A 193 -6.32 -16.62 8.43
C GLU A 193 -5.53 -16.68 9.74
N LYS A 194 -5.15 -17.89 10.18
CA LYS A 194 -4.34 -18.05 11.39
C LYS A 194 -3.00 -17.33 11.29
N TRP A 195 -2.31 -17.44 10.15
CA TRP A 195 -1.02 -16.77 9.97
C TRP A 195 -1.17 -15.25 10.09
N PHE A 196 -2.18 -14.64 9.44
CA PHE A 196 -2.42 -13.21 9.52
C PHE A 196 -2.86 -12.78 10.92
N ALA A 197 -3.67 -13.57 11.63
CA ALA A 197 -4.06 -13.30 13.01
C ALA A 197 -2.86 -13.33 13.98
N ASP A 198 -1.98 -14.34 13.84
CA ASP A 198 -0.74 -14.43 14.61
C ASP A 198 0.18 -13.23 14.32
N TYR A 199 0.26 -12.81 13.06
CA TYR A 199 1.07 -11.66 12.67
C TYR A 199 0.52 -10.34 13.21
N VAL A 200 -0.79 -10.11 13.15
CA VAL A 200 -1.44 -8.95 13.80
C VAL A 200 -1.17 -8.93 15.30
N THR A 201 -1.26 -10.09 15.95
CA THR A 201 -0.92 -10.22 17.37
C THR A 201 0.53 -9.79 17.62
N TRP A 202 1.48 -10.29 16.82
CA TRP A 202 2.88 -9.89 16.94
C TRP A 202 3.08 -8.38 16.69
N MET A 203 2.46 -7.81 15.65
CA MET A 203 2.53 -6.37 15.34
C MET A 203 2.00 -5.50 16.47
N THR A 204 0.99 -5.97 17.19
CA THR A 204 0.32 -5.18 18.24
C THR A 204 0.85 -5.42 19.66
N THR A 205 1.77 -6.39 19.86
CA THR A 205 2.28 -6.75 21.19
C THR A 205 3.80 -6.75 21.30
N SER A 206 4.52 -7.02 20.19
CA SER A 206 5.98 -7.05 20.23
C SER A 206 6.59 -5.65 20.31
N LYS A 207 7.83 -5.59 20.84
CA LYS A 207 8.57 -4.32 20.89
C LYS A 207 8.70 -3.68 19.51
N ASN A 208 9.11 -4.45 18.48
CA ASN A 208 9.29 -3.94 17.13
C ASN A 208 7.97 -3.47 16.50
N GLY A 209 6.87 -4.21 16.71
CA GLY A 209 5.55 -3.81 16.24
C GLY A 209 5.07 -2.51 16.88
N LEU A 210 5.28 -2.34 18.19
CA LEU A 210 4.91 -1.13 18.93
C LEU A 210 5.82 0.07 18.60
N ASP A 211 7.10 -0.16 18.37
CA ASP A 211 8.03 0.89 17.91
C ASP A 211 7.57 1.45 16.55
N GLU A 212 7.19 0.58 15.58
CA GLU A 212 6.67 1.00 14.28
C GLU A 212 5.31 1.71 14.40
N MET A 213 4.41 1.18 15.23
CA MET A 213 3.12 1.82 15.53
C MET A 213 3.31 3.28 15.97
N ASN A 214 4.32 3.55 16.78
CA ASN A 214 4.55 4.87 17.37
C ASN A 214 5.43 5.78 16.50
N ALA A 215 5.84 5.34 15.32
CA ALA A 215 6.50 6.21 14.36
C ALA A 215 5.60 7.37 13.93
N GLU A 216 6.17 8.58 13.87
CA GLU A 216 5.41 9.81 13.67
C GLU A 216 5.31 10.24 12.20
N ASN A 217 5.77 9.40 11.27
CA ASN A 217 5.81 9.63 9.82
C ASN A 217 5.10 8.49 9.07
N ASN A 218 5.37 8.32 7.77
CA ASN A 218 4.78 7.27 6.94
C ASN A 218 4.86 5.85 7.55
N HIS A 219 5.86 5.54 8.36
CA HIS A 219 5.97 4.25 9.07
C HIS A 219 4.75 3.96 9.94
N GLY A 220 4.34 4.90 10.78
CA GLY A 220 3.12 4.75 11.60
C GLY A 220 1.85 4.61 10.74
N THR A 221 1.78 5.28 9.60
CA THR A 221 0.67 5.14 8.64
C THR A 221 0.68 3.74 8.01
N CYS A 222 1.84 3.25 7.57
CA CYS A 222 2.00 1.93 7.00
C CYS A 222 1.68 0.82 8.00
N TRP A 223 2.02 1.01 9.29
CA TRP A 223 1.62 0.08 10.35
C TRP A 223 0.09 -0.03 10.46
N VAL A 224 -0.61 1.12 10.48
CA VAL A 224 -2.09 1.14 10.54
C VAL A 224 -2.70 0.50 9.30
N LEU A 225 -2.16 0.78 8.11
CA LEU A 225 -2.63 0.18 6.86
C LEU A 225 -2.51 -1.34 6.87
N GLN A 226 -1.37 -1.87 7.32
CA GLN A 226 -1.13 -3.31 7.44
C GLN A 226 -2.08 -3.96 8.44
N VAL A 227 -2.16 -3.44 9.67
CA VAL A 227 -3.05 -3.99 10.69
C VAL A 227 -4.51 -3.93 10.23
N ALA A 228 -4.94 -2.83 9.60
CA ALA A 228 -6.30 -2.70 9.08
C ALA A 228 -6.61 -3.73 7.99
N ALA A 229 -5.69 -3.93 7.02
CA ALA A 229 -5.87 -4.91 5.95
C ALA A 229 -5.94 -6.35 6.49
N PHE A 230 -5.05 -6.69 7.42
CA PHE A 230 -4.98 -8.04 7.99
C PHE A 230 -6.17 -8.31 8.93
N ALA A 231 -6.55 -7.34 9.77
CA ALA A 231 -7.72 -7.42 10.62
C ALA A 231 -9.03 -7.50 9.83
N SER A 232 -9.12 -6.79 8.70
CA SER A 232 -10.29 -6.88 7.79
C SER A 232 -10.42 -8.29 7.20
N PHE A 233 -9.32 -8.94 6.86
CA PHE A 233 -9.33 -10.31 6.34
C PHE A 233 -9.70 -11.32 7.43
N THR A 234 -9.17 -11.17 8.65
CA THR A 234 -9.39 -12.11 9.77
C THR A 234 -10.67 -11.80 10.58
N GLY A 235 -11.38 -10.72 10.29
CA GLY A 235 -12.59 -10.32 11.01
C GLY A 235 -12.33 -9.77 12.43
N ASP A 236 -11.14 -9.22 12.70
CA ASP A 236 -10.79 -8.65 14.01
C ASP A 236 -11.31 -7.21 14.16
N GLU A 237 -12.56 -7.07 14.58
CA GLU A 237 -13.24 -5.77 14.75
C GLU A 237 -12.58 -4.89 15.83
N GLU A 238 -11.94 -5.47 16.84
CA GLU A 238 -11.22 -4.71 17.87
C GLU A 238 -10.04 -3.95 17.26
N LYS A 239 -9.26 -4.63 16.43
CA LYS A 239 -8.12 -4.02 15.75
C LYS A 239 -8.55 -3.02 14.67
N LEU A 240 -9.66 -3.27 13.97
CA LEU A 240 -10.25 -2.29 13.04
C LEU A 240 -10.68 -1.02 13.78
N ALA A 241 -11.35 -1.14 14.94
CA ALA A 241 -11.75 0.01 15.77
C ALA A 241 -10.53 0.79 16.29
N MET A 242 -9.49 0.08 16.76
CA MET A 242 -8.23 0.67 17.19
C MET A 242 -7.56 1.46 16.04
N CYS A 243 -7.51 0.92 14.84
CA CYS A 243 -6.95 1.58 13.66
C CYS A 243 -7.74 2.85 13.28
N ARG A 244 -9.09 2.81 13.28
CA ARG A 244 -9.94 3.99 13.05
C ARG A 244 -9.65 5.10 14.06
N LYS A 245 -9.60 4.75 15.35
CA LYS A 245 -9.26 5.69 16.40
C LYS A 245 -7.88 6.31 16.19
N ARG A 246 -6.88 5.47 15.88
CA ARG A 246 -5.50 5.94 15.65
C ARG A 246 -5.40 6.87 14.44
N TYR A 247 -6.13 6.60 13.35
CA TYR A 247 -6.18 7.50 12.21
C TYR A 247 -6.69 8.89 12.60
N LYS A 248 -7.81 8.96 13.33
CA LYS A 248 -8.46 10.21 13.72
C LYS A 248 -7.69 11.01 14.77
N GLU A 249 -7.08 10.34 15.74
CA GLU A 249 -6.46 10.99 16.90
C GLU A 249 -4.95 11.21 16.74
N VAL A 250 -4.29 10.43 15.86
CA VAL A 250 -2.83 10.43 15.75
C VAL A 250 -2.37 10.74 14.34
N LEU A 251 -2.74 9.92 13.34
CA LEU A 251 -2.12 10.02 12.02
C LEU A 251 -2.48 11.34 11.33
N LEU A 252 -3.76 11.57 11.07
CA LEU A 252 -4.20 12.77 10.35
C LEU A 252 -3.82 14.06 11.10
N PRO A 253 -4.10 14.22 12.41
CA PRO A 253 -3.78 15.46 13.12
C PRO A 253 -2.29 15.78 13.19
N LYS A 254 -1.42 14.75 13.36
CA LYS A 254 0.00 14.97 13.64
C LYS A 254 0.89 14.94 12.40
N GLN A 255 0.46 14.28 11.32
CA GLN A 255 1.28 14.12 10.12
C GLN A 255 0.95 15.13 9.03
N MET A 256 -0.30 15.63 8.97
CA MET A 256 -0.73 16.58 7.98
C MET A 256 -0.67 18.01 8.52
N ALA A 257 -0.23 18.95 7.69
CA ALA A 257 -0.33 20.39 7.95
C ALA A 257 -1.69 20.94 7.48
N GLU A 258 -2.03 22.16 7.88
CA GLU A 258 -3.30 22.81 7.52
C GLU A 258 -3.47 23.02 6.00
N ASP A 259 -2.38 23.11 5.24
CA ASP A 259 -2.41 23.19 3.78
C ASP A 259 -2.59 21.84 3.07
N GLY A 260 -2.60 20.73 3.82
CA GLY A 260 -2.68 19.36 3.30
C GLY A 260 -1.33 18.68 3.07
N SER A 261 -0.21 19.40 3.23
CA SER A 261 1.14 18.82 3.07
C SER A 261 1.52 17.88 4.22
N PHE A 262 2.63 17.13 4.01
CA PHE A 262 3.20 16.21 5.01
C PHE A 262 4.59 16.70 5.46
N PRO A 263 4.70 17.61 6.45
CA PRO A 263 5.96 18.28 6.80
C PRO A 263 7.11 17.35 7.17
N ARG A 264 6.82 16.17 7.74
CA ARG A 264 7.86 15.18 8.10
C ARG A 264 8.45 14.51 6.87
N GLU A 265 7.63 14.26 5.86
CA GLU A 265 8.05 13.68 4.58
C GLU A 265 8.81 14.71 3.73
N LEU A 266 8.35 15.95 3.73
CA LEU A 266 9.00 17.07 3.04
C LEU A 266 10.41 17.40 3.56
N LYS A 267 10.72 17.03 4.82
CA LYS A 267 12.06 17.21 5.41
C LYS A 267 13.05 16.11 5.02
N ARG A 268 12.57 15.02 4.40
CA ARG A 268 13.40 13.89 4.00
C ARG A 268 14.19 14.20 2.73
N THR A 269 15.13 13.34 2.39
CA THR A 269 15.96 13.44 1.18
C THR A 269 15.21 13.02 -0.10
N LYS A 270 14.06 12.36 0.02
CA LYS A 270 13.13 12.04 -1.08
C LYS A 270 11.74 12.64 -0.80
N PRO A 271 11.60 13.98 -0.77
CA PRO A 271 10.36 14.63 -0.31
C PRO A 271 9.15 14.34 -1.20
N TYR A 272 9.34 14.17 -2.50
CA TYR A 272 8.27 13.84 -3.43
C TYR A 272 7.77 12.41 -3.24
N GLY A 273 8.65 11.43 -3.35
CA GLY A 273 8.30 10.02 -3.20
C GLY A 273 7.71 9.69 -1.83
N TYR A 274 8.28 10.25 -0.73
CA TYR A 274 7.71 10.01 0.60
C TYR A 274 6.36 10.69 0.82
N SER A 275 6.11 11.87 0.22
CA SER A 275 4.79 12.52 0.31
C SER A 275 3.73 11.71 -0.44
N LEU A 276 4.04 11.21 -1.64
CA LEU A 276 3.18 10.28 -2.38
C LEU A 276 2.91 9.02 -1.58
N PHE A 277 3.95 8.37 -1.08
CA PHE A 277 3.88 7.12 -0.33
C PHE A 277 3.00 7.25 0.93
N ASN A 278 3.15 8.33 1.70
CA ASN A 278 2.32 8.55 2.87
C ASN A 278 0.86 8.85 2.50
N ALA A 279 0.62 9.61 1.43
CA ALA A 279 -0.73 9.87 0.92
C ALA A 279 -1.42 8.58 0.43
N ASP A 280 -0.69 7.72 -0.30
CA ASP A 280 -1.17 6.40 -0.74
C ASP A 280 -1.53 5.49 0.42
N ALA A 281 -0.66 5.42 1.43
CA ALA A 281 -0.91 4.64 2.64
C ALA A 281 -2.14 5.15 3.40
N MET A 282 -2.30 6.48 3.57
CA MET A 282 -3.49 7.06 4.20
C MET A 282 -4.76 6.80 3.38
N ALA A 283 -4.68 6.85 2.05
CA ALA A 283 -5.81 6.54 1.18
C ALA A 283 -6.26 5.07 1.35
N GLY A 284 -5.31 4.14 1.42
CA GLY A 284 -5.59 2.73 1.74
C GLY A 284 -6.22 2.55 3.12
N VAL A 285 -5.71 3.25 4.15
CA VAL A 285 -6.29 3.24 5.51
C VAL A 285 -7.76 3.69 5.47
N CYS A 286 -8.04 4.84 4.85
CA CYS A 286 -9.40 5.35 4.76
C CYS A 286 -10.31 4.44 3.92
N TRP A 287 -9.78 3.81 2.87
CA TRP A 287 -10.55 2.88 2.05
C TRP A 287 -10.99 1.65 2.83
N ILE A 288 -10.10 1.05 3.61
CA ILE A 288 -10.37 -0.18 4.38
C ILE A 288 -11.25 0.11 5.59
N LEU A 289 -11.01 1.21 6.28
CA LEU A 289 -11.62 1.47 7.59
C LEU A 289 -12.92 2.26 7.54
N SER A 290 -13.29 2.86 6.41
CA SER A 290 -14.57 3.58 6.28
C SER A 290 -15.75 2.63 6.32
N THR A 291 -16.78 3.03 7.06
CA THR A 291 -18.06 2.33 7.15
C THR A 291 -19.21 3.32 6.85
N PRO A 292 -20.44 2.85 6.57
CA PRO A 292 -21.57 3.74 6.37
C PRO A 292 -21.82 4.73 7.52
N GLY A 293 -21.49 4.32 8.76
CA GLY A 293 -21.66 5.16 9.95
C GLY A 293 -20.43 5.98 10.35
N ASP A 294 -19.25 5.69 9.75
CA ASP A 294 -17.97 6.33 10.08
C ASP A 294 -17.07 6.40 8.84
N ASP A 295 -17.33 7.34 7.95
CA ASP A 295 -16.59 7.55 6.71
C ASP A 295 -15.36 8.42 6.96
N LEU A 296 -14.16 7.80 6.95
CA LEU A 296 -12.89 8.48 7.19
C LEU A 296 -12.50 9.48 6.09
N TRP A 297 -13.08 9.37 4.89
CA TRP A 297 -12.88 10.36 3.83
C TRP A 297 -13.59 11.68 4.11
N LYS A 298 -14.67 11.64 4.93
CA LYS A 298 -15.42 12.81 5.39
C LYS A 298 -14.95 13.34 6.75
N PHE A 299 -14.05 12.61 7.42
CA PHE A 299 -13.52 13.05 8.69
C PHE A 299 -12.63 14.27 8.52
N GLU A 300 -12.88 15.29 9.33
CA GLU A 300 -12.09 16.51 9.40
C GLU A 300 -11.72 16.79 10.85
N THR A 301 -10.47 17.20 11.09
CA THR A 301 -10.00 17.64 12.40
C THR A 301 -10.53 19.03 12.73
N PRO A 302 -10.56 19.47 14.00
CA PRO A 302 -11.02 20.80 14.37
C PRO A 302 -10.26 21.96 13.69
N ASP A 303 -9.02 21.74 13.29
CA ASP A 303 -8.15 22.67 12.53
C ASP A 303 -8.25 22.47 11.01
N GLY A 304 -9.27 21.76 10.52
CA GLY A 304 -9.62 21.66 9.11
C GLY A 304 -8.73 20.76 8.27
N LYS A 305 -8.06 19.75 8.86
CA LYS A 305 -7.30 18.74 8.13
C LYS A 305 -8.22 17.59 7.73
N SER A 306 -8.16 17.18 6.47
CA SER A 306 -8.89 16.02 5.95
C SER A 306 -8.08 15.35 4.84
N LEU A 307 -8.33 14.06 4.59
CA LEU A 307 -7.58 13.37 3.54
C LEU A 307 -7.85 13.97 2.16
N CYS A 308 -9.08 14.39 1.87
CA CYS A 308 -9.40 15.07 0.61
C CYS A 308 -8.57 16.35 0.40
N LYS A 309 -8.25 17.08 1.49
CA LYS A 309 -7.35 18.23 1.43
C LYS A 309 -5.89 17.82 1.14
N GLY A 310 -5.44 16.72 1.73
CA GLY A 310 -4.12 16.16 1.42
C GLY A 310 -4.00 15.70 -0.02
N VAL A 311 -5.04 15.04 -0.56
CA VAL A 311 -5.08 14.67 -1.99
C VAL A 311 -5.08 15.93 -2.87
N ALA A 312 -5.89 16.94 -2.54
CA ALA A 312 -5.94 18.21 -3.28
C ALA A 312 -4.58 18.93 -3.29
N TRP A 313 -3.80 18.80 -2.22
CA TRP A 313 -2.44 19.37 -2.16
C TRP A 313 -1.47 18.63 -3.09
N ILE A 314 -1.47 17.27 -3.13
CA ILE A 314 -0.49 16.49 -3.89
C ILE A 314 -0.89 16.31 -5.37
N ALA A 315 -2.18 16.28 -5.69
CA ALA A 315 -2.69 15.97 -7.03
C ALA A 315 -2.13 16.86 -8.15
N PRO A 316 -1.97 18.20 -7.99
CA PRO A 316 -1.36 19.04 -9.01
C PRO A 316 0.08 18.64 -9.37
N PHE A 317 0.84 18.12 -8.41
CA PHE A 317 2.23 17.69 -8.59
C PHE A 317 2.32 16.28 -9.17
N ILE A 318 1.27 15.47 -9.02
CA ILE A 318 1.13 14.18 -9.71
C ILE A 318 0.76 14.42 -11.18
N ALA A 319 -0.17 15.35 -11.44
CA ALA A 319 -0.58 15.70 -12.79
C ALA A 319 0.55 16.37 -13.60
N ASP A 320 1.34 17.18 -12.94
CA ASP A 320 2.48 17.89 -13.54
C ASP A 320 3.63 18.02 -12.53
N LYS A 321 4.57 17.08 -12.57
CA LYS A 321 5.72 17.05 -11.66
C LYS A 321 6.62 18.27 -11.78
N SER A 322 6.61 18.99 -12.89
CA SER A 322 7.41 20.21 -13.06
C SER A 322 6.99 21.35 -12.10
N LYS A 323 5.77 21.27 -11.57
CA LYS A 323 5.24 22.19 -10.54
C LYS A 323 5.69 21.89 -9.12
N TRP A 324 6.46 20.81 -8.89
CA TRP A 324 6.95 20.45 -7.56
C TRP A 324 7.83 21.55 -6.97
N PRO A 325 7.43 22.20 -5.85
CA PRO A 325 8.12 23.40 -5.37
C PRO A 325 9.33 23.11 -4.47
N TYR A 326 9.57 21.84 -4.16
CA TYR A 326 10.66 21.43 -3.29
C TYR A 326 11.81 20.81 -4.10
N LYS A 327 12.90 20.44 -3.40
CA LYS A 327 14.01 19.72 -4.03
C LYS A 327 13.52 18.39 -4.61
N PRO A 328 14.06 17.96 -5.75
CA PRO A 328 13.82 16.61 -6.25
C PRO A 328 14.39 15.56 -5.26
N ASP A 329 13.84 14.35 -5.33
CA ASP A 329 14.37 13.22 -4.58
C ASP A 329 15.80 12.92 -5.00
N VAL A 330 16.67 12.60 -4.04
CA VAL A 330 18.10 12.31 -4.31
C VAL A 330 18.33 11.07 -5.18
N MET A 331 17.33 10.17 -5.25
CA MET A 331 17.31 8.98 -6.11
C MET A 331 15.86 8.71 -6.54
N PHE A 332 15.70 8.14 -7.74
CA PHE A 332 14.44 7.59 -8.27
C PHE A 332 13.33 8.63 -8.58
N PHE A 333 13.63 9.93 -8.54
CA PHE A 333 12.65 10.98 -8.83
C PHE A 333 12.03 10.84 -10.22
N GLU A 334 12.80 10.40 -11.20
CA GLU A 334 12.39 10.23 -12.60
C GLU A 334 11.32 9.16 -12.80
N PHE A 335 11.27 8.12 -11.92
CA PHE A 335 10.34 7.00 -12.03
C PHE A 335 8.94 7.29 -11.47
N TRP A 336 8.76 8.41 -10.80
CA TRP A 336 7.48 8.89 -10.31
C TRP A 336 6.90 9.98 -11.23
N PRO A 337 5.58 10.19 -11.27
CA PRO A 337 4.53 9.40 -10.62
C PRO A 337 4.13 8.16 -11.44
N VAL A 338 3.39 7.25 -10.79
CA VAL A 338 2.74 6.07 -11.39
C VAL A 338 1.26 6.04 -10.97
N ARG A 339 0.47 5.08 -11.42
CA ARG A 339 -0.92 4.90 -10.96
C ARG A 339 -0.95 4.64 -9.46
N SER A 340 -1.23 5.67 -8.72
CA SER A 340 -1.18 5.74 -7.27
C SER A 340 -2.57 5.62 -6.66
N PRO A 341 -2.79 4.81 -5.60
CA PRO A 341 -4.10 4.63 -4.98
C PRO A 341 -4.71 5.93 -4.46
N VAL A 342 -3.92 6.92 -4.07
CA VAL A 342 -4.44 8.20 -3.56
C VAL A 342 -5.29 8.94 -4.58
N LEU A 343 -4.92 8.93 -5.87
CA LEU A 343 -5.73 9.57 -6.92
C LEU A 343 -6.96 8.74 -7.27
N LEU A 344 -6.86 7.41 -7.26
CA LEU A 344 -7.99 6.54 -7.55
C LEU A 344 -9.07 6.65 -6.47
N PHE A 345 -8.69 6.37 -5.23
CA PHE A 345 -9.64 6.39 -4.11
C PHE A 345 -10.10 7.81 -3.78
N GLY A 346 -9.17 8.78 -3.83
CA GLY A 346 -9.49 10.19 -3.63
C GLY A 346 -10.42 10.73 -4.71
N GLY A 347 -10.20 10.38 -5.97
CA GLY A 347 -11.08 10.77 -7.07
C GLY A 347 -12.51 10.29 -6.89
N ILE A 348 -12.68 9.05 -6.42
CA ILE A 348 -14.00 8.47 -6.12
C ILE A 348 -14.63 9.09 -4.87
N LYS A 349 -13.87 9.22 -3.79
CA LYS A 349 -14.40 9.55 -2.46
C LYS A 349 -14.53 11.04 -2.19
N CYS A 350 -13.74 11.87 -2.85
CA CYS A 350 -13.80 13.33 -2.77
C CYS A 350 -14.56 13.97 -3.96
N ASP A 351 -15.16 13.14 -4.83
CA ASP A 351 -15.90 13.57 -6.03
C ASP A 351 -15.06 14.47 -6.96
N ARG A 352 -13.88 13.97 -7.34
CA ARG A 352 -12.90 14.71 -8.16
C ARG A 352 -12.54 13.91 -9.43
N PRO A 353 -13.37 13.98 -10.47
CA PRO A 353 -13.17 13.22 -11.72
C PRO A 353 -11.86 13.52 -12.43
N GLU A 354 -11.31 14.74 -12.27
CA GLU A 354 -10.02 15.12 -12.82
C GLU A 354 -8.84 14.34 -12.20
N TRP A 355 -8.96 13.85 -10.95
CA TRP A 355 -7.97 12.98 -10.34
C TRP A 355 -8.02 11.56 -10.91
N LEU A 356 -9.23 11.08 -11.24
CA LEU A 356 -9.41 9.79 -11.94
C LEU A 356 -8.84 9.84 -13.36
N GLU A 357 -9.03 10.96 -14.06
CA GLU A 357 -8.45 11.14 -15.39
C GLU A 357 -6.92 11.20 -15.34
N THR A 358 -6.35 11.93 -14.38
CA THR A 358 -4.91 11.94 -14.14
C THR A 358 -4.42 10.51 -13.87
N TRP A 359 -5.06 9.79 -12.95
CA TRP A 359 -4.69 8.41 -12.59
C TRP A 359 -4.72 7.48 -13.82
N ARG A 360 -5.74 7.58 -14.66
CA ARG A 360 -5.90 6.74 -15.85
C ARG A 360 -4.73 6.86 -16.83
N ASN A 361 -4.15 8.05 -16.93
CA ASN A 361 -3.08 8.37 -17.87
C ASN A 361 -1.66 8.07 -17.32
N LEU A 362 -1.53 7.68 -16.06
CA LEU A 362 -0.25 7.30 -15.47
C LEU A 362 0.15 5.86 -15.79
N ASP A 363 1.45 5.55 -15.61
CA ASP A 363 1.98 4.19 -15.78
C ASP A 363 1.29 3.19 -14.84
N ALA A 364 0.65 2.18 -15.43
CA ALA A 364 -0.08 1.13 -14.72
C ALA A 364 0.79 -0.09 -14.36
N ALA A 365 2.01 -0.17 -14.92
CA ALA A 365 2.86 -1.34 -14.80
C ALA A 365 4.33 -0.96 -14.54
N PRO A 366 4.62 -0.17 -13.50
CA PRO A 366 6.00 0.23 -13.22
C PRO A 366 6.89 -0.99 -12.98
N THR A 367 8.13 -0.89 -13.42
CA THR A 367 9.14 -1.96 -13.29
C THR A 367 10.28 -1.60 -12.34
N ASN A 368 10.44 -0.32 -11.99
CA ASN A 368 11.48 0.11 -11.08
C ASN A 368 11.25 -0.46 -9.66
N GLU A 369 12.26 -1.09 -9.10
CA GLU A 369 12.16 -1.79 -7.80
C GLU A 369 11.81 -0.87 -6.63
N GLU A 370 12.35 0.36 -6.60
CA GLU A 370 12.02 1.33 -5.54
C GLU A 370 10.56 1.79 -5.65
N VAL A 371 10.04 1.99 -6.88
CA VAL A 371 8.63 2.30 -7.09
C VAL A 371 7.75 1.14 -6.62
N LEU A 372 8.06 -0.09 -7.03
CA LEU A 372 7.33 -1.29 -6.62
C LEU A 372 7.34 -1.47 -5.10
N ARG A 373 8.45 -1.16 -4.45
CA ARG A 373 8.60 -1.23 -3.01
C ARG A 373 7.71 -0.22 -2.26
N ASN A 374 7.52 0.96 -2.84
CA ASN A 374 6.76 2.05 -2.22
C ASN A 374 5.33 2.19 -2.80
N LEU A 375 4.85 1.21 -3.55
CA LEU A 375 3.49 1.18 -4.10
C LEU A 375 2.67 0.08 -3.38
N PRO A 376 1.91 0.41 -2.34
CA PRO A 376 1.27 -0.58 -1.48
C PRO A 376 0.06 -1.27 -2.13
N ILE A 377 -0.62 -0.60 -3.07
CA ILE A 377 -1.80 -1.09 -3.79
C ILE A 377 -1.55 -0.93 -5.28
N ARG A 378 -1.50 -2.06 -6.01
CA ARG A 378 -1.15 -2.14 -7.44
C ARG A 378 -2.25 -2.69 -8.31
N GLU A 379 -3.16 -3.48 -7.73
CA GLU A 379 -4.25 -4.13 -8.44
C GLU A 379 -5.62 -3.56 -8.03
N PRO A 380 -6.06 -2.45 -8.63
CA PRO A 380 -7.31 -1.79 -8.26
C PRO A 380 -8.53 -2.68 -8.41
N VAL A 381 -8.47 -3.69 -9.27
CA VAL A 381 -9.52 -4.71 -9.46
C VAL A 381 -9.85 -5.46 -8.17
N LEU A 382 -8.90 -5.57 -7.22
CA LEU A 382 -9.16 -6.20 -5.92
C LEU A 382 -9.93 -5.29 -4.96
N TRP A 383 -9.88 -3.99 -5.15
CA TRP A 383 -10.34 -2.98 -4.20
C TRP A 383 -11.67 -2.35 -4.60
N LEU A 384 -11.96 -2.29 -5.91
CA LEU A 384 -13.21 -1.75 -6.46
C LEU A 384 -14.14 -2.90 -6.88
N GLU A 385 -15.46 -2.68 -6.69
CA GLU A 385 -16.51 -3.64 -7.08
C GLU A 385 -16.88 -3.52 -8.56
#